data_263b369027ed20ff2abb6cd50f57cd7c
#
_entry.id   263b369027ed20ff2abb6cd50f57cd7c
#
_cell.length_a   1.000
_cell.length_b   1.000
_cell.length_c   1.000
_cell.angle_alpha   90.00
_cell.angle_beta   90.00
_cell.angle_gamma   90.00
#
_symmetry.space_group_name_H-M   'P 1'
#
loop_
_entity.id
_entity.type
_entity.pdbx_description
1 polymer ?
#
loop_
_entity_poly.entity_id
_entity_poly.type
_entity_poly.pdbx_seq_one_letter_code
_entity_poly.pdbx_strand_id
1 'polypeptide(L)'
;MPLPTIRPDSPQAIESWLSRLIERPISIRFTKNRSTMISWRQQGSTLAIRIHRMFVDAPEAIWISLAHYFAYEDKASGAIVDQYIESKIQEFTPTATKVRPIGKCHDLLQLFDTLNGEFFHNRCDVQITWGRPTSSRRRQSIQLGSYLARERLIRIHPCLDQPFVPHYYVAWVIYHEMLHEVFGEETVNGRRCVHPPEFRILEESYPDFARCK
;
A
#
# COMPACT_ATOMS: atom_id res chain seq x y z
N MET A 1 -9.80 -19.42 -33.09
CA MET A 1 -8.38 -19.39 -33.48
C MET A 1 -7.54 -19.62 -32.21
N PRO A 2 -6.54 -20.51 -32.21
CA PRO A 2 -5.66 -20.64 -31.07
C PRO A 2 -4.90 -19.34 -30.88
N LEU A 3 -4.84 -18.83 -29.66
CA LEU A 3 -4.07 -17.66 -29.27
C LEU A 3 -2.58 -17.91 -29.56
N PRO A 4 -1.83 -16.93 -30.08
CA PRO A 4 -0.41 -17.12 -30.35
C PRO A 4 0.35 -17.38 -29.06
N THR A 5 0.93 -18.57 -28.99
CA THR A 5 1.60 -19.17 -27.83
C THR A 5 3.06 -18.67 -27.70
N ILE A 6 3.31 -17.39 -27.76
CA ILE A 6 4.65 -16.85 -27.52
C ILE A 6 4.53 -15.61 -26.66
N ARG A 7 5.05 -15.71 -25.44
CA ARG A 7 5.26 -14.59 -24.54
C ARG A 7 6.18 -13.59 -25.24
N PRO A 8 5.78 -12.31 -25.38
CA PRO A 8 6.63 -11.29 -25.97
C PRO A 8 7.79 -10.93 -25.05
N ASP A 9 9.00 -10.82 -25.60
CA ASP A 9 10.24 -10.54 -24.85
C ASP A 9 10.46 -9.05 -24.54
N SER A 10 9.58 -8.16 -24.98
CA SER A 10 9.72 -6.72 -24.75
C SER A 10 8.44 -6.09 -24.19
N PRO A 11 8.55 -4.99 -23.43
CA PRO A 11 7.39 -4.25 -22.91
C PRO A 11 6.40 -3.82 -24.00
N GLN A 12 6.88 -3.40 -25.16
CA GLN A 12 6.06 -2.99 -26.31
C GLN A 12 5.33 -4.18 -26.94
N ALA A 13 5.98 -5.33 -27.01
CA ALA A 13 5.37 -6.56 -27.51
C ALA A 13 4.29 -7.09 -26.56
N ILE A 14 4.50 -6.98 -25.25
CA ILE A 14 3.48 -7.30 -24.22
C ILE A 14 2.26 -6.38 -24.38
N GLU A 15 2.47 -5.08 -24.57
CA GLU A 15 1.41 -4.10 -24.76
C GLU A 15 0.57 -4.41 -25.99
N SER A 16 1.22 -4.69 -27.13
CA SER A 16 0.57 -5.05 -28.39
C SER A 16 -0.18 -6.37 -28.31
N TRP A 17 0.38 -7.35 -27.59
CA TRP A 17 -0.24 -8.64 -27.37
C TRP A 17 -1.49 -8.54 -26.48
N LEU A 18 -1.40 -7.83 -25.34
CA LEU A 18 -2.54 -7.59 -24.45
C LEU A 18 -3.63 -6.76 -25.13
N SER A 19 -3.26 -5.74 -25.93
CA SER A 19 -4.23 -4.93 -26.68
C SER A 19 -5.08 -5.78 -27.62
N ARG A 20 -4.49 -6.79 -28.24
CA ARG A 20 -5.23 -7.74 -29.08
C ARG A 20 -6.10 -8.68 -28.27
N LEU A 21 -5.63 -9.12 -27.09
CA LEU A 21 -6.36 -10.06 -26.24
C LEU A 21 -7.59 -9.41 -25.60
N ILE A 22 -7.49 -8.12 -25.23
CA ILE A 22 -8.57 -7.37 -24.57
C ILE A 22 -9.44 -6.60 -25.60
N GLU A 23 -9.05 -6.64 -26.87
CA GLU A 23 -9.74 -5.93 -27.99
C GLU A 23 -9.90 -4.42 -27.75
N ARG A 24 -8.92 -3.80 -27.09
CA ARG A 24 -8.87 -2.34 -26.86
C ARG A 24 -7.44 -1.82 -26.79
N PRO A 25 -7.21 -0.53 -27.10
CA PRO A 25 -5.90 0.07 -26.93
C PRO A 25 -5.45 0.04 -25.48
N ILE A 26 -4.21 -0.39 -25.23
CA ILE A 26 -3.60 -0.46 -23.90
C ILE A 26 -2.30 0.35 -23.93
N SER A 27 -1.99 0.98 -22.81
CA SER A 27 -0.67 1.53 -22.54
C SER A 27 -0.16 0.97 -21.21
N ILE A 28 1.02 0.35 -21.23
CA ILE A 28 1.62 -0.28 -20.05
C ILE A 28 2.82 0.52 -19.58
N ARG A 29 2.82 0.85 -18.28
CA ARG A 29 3.97 1.43 -17.60
C ARG A 29 4.47 0.52 -16.49
N PHE A 30 5.68 -0.01 -16.63
CA PHE A 30 6.33 -0.76 -15.57
C PHE A 30 6.80 0.15 -14.43
N THR A 31 6.54 -0.26 -13.19
CA THR A 31 6.85 0.51 -11.98
C THR A 31 7.71 -0.29 -11.03
N LYS A 32 8.31 0.41 -10.05
CA LYS A 32 9.01 -0.17 -8.91
C LYS A 32 8.26 0.15 -7.60
N ASN A 33 6.94 0.33 -7.67
CA ASN A 33 6.12 0.63 -6.48
C ASN A 33 6.17 -0.55 -5.51
N ARG A 34 6.22 -0.23 -4.22
CA ARG A 34 6.26 -1.28 -3.17
C ARG A 34 4.89 -1.59 -2.57
N SER A 35 3.94 -0.68 -2.70
CA SER A 35 2.60 -0.81 -2.11
C SER A 35 1.51 -1.16 -3.13
N THR A 36 1.63 -0.66 -4.36
CA THR A 36 0.62 -0.90 -5.40
C THR A 36 1.28 -1.62 -6.56
N MET A 37 1.01 -2.91 -6.70
CA MET A 37 1.61 -3.75 -7.73
C MET A 37 0.94 -3.57 -9.08
N ILE A 38 -0.38 -3.31 -9.08
CA ILE A 38 -1.18 -3.10 -10.28
C ILE A 38 -2.13 -1.93 -10.03
N SER A 39 -2.26 -1.05 -11.00
CA SER A 39 -3.33 -0.05 -11.07
C SER A 39 -3.63 0.28 -12.52
N TRP A 40 -4.89 0.58 -12.82
CA TRP A 40 -5.31 0.96 -14.16
C TRP A 40 -6.32 2.09 -14.11
N ARG A 41 -6.45 2.78 -15.21
CA ARG A 41 -7.47 3.82 -15.39
C ARG A 41 -7.84 3.94 -16.86
N GLN A 42 -9.08 4.23 -17.13
CA GLN A 42 -9.53 4.61 -18.47
C GLN A 42 -9.02 6.01 -18.80
N GLN A 43 -8.41 6.16 -19.97
CA GLN A 43 -7.92 7.45 -20.49
C GLN A 43 -8.36 7.58 -21.95
N GLY A 44 -9.54 8.18 -22.18
CA GLY A 44 -10.20 8.14 -23.47
C GLY A 44 -10.54 6.70 -23.87
N SER A 45 -10.16 6.27 -25.07
CA SER A 45 -10.34 4.89 -25.55
C SER A 45 -9.26 3.93 -25.03
N THR A 46 -8.17 4.43 -24.42
CA THR A 46 -7.00 3.66 -24.00
C THR A 46 -7.10 3.25 -22.53
N LEU A 47 -6.80 2.00 -22.21
CA LEU A 47 -6.62 1.52 -20.85
C LEU A 47 -5.16 1.72 -20.42
N ALA A 48 -4.92 2.71 -19.56
CA ALA A 48 -3.60 2.98 -19.03
C ALA A 48 -3.32 2.11 -17.79
N ILE A 49 -2.42 1.15 -17.92
CA ILE A 49 -2.04 0.18 -16.89
C ILE A 49 -0.68 0.55 -16.31
N ARG A 50 -0.58 0.55 -14.99
CA ARG A 50 0.69 0.63 -14.26
C ARG A 50 0.88 -0.67 -13.52
N ILE A 51 1.92 -1.40 -13.82
CA ILE A 51 2.19 -2.72 -13.29
C ILE A 51 3.62 -2.82 -12.74
N HIS A 52 3.79 -3.55 -11.65
CA HIS A 52 5.13 -3.71 -11.08
C HIS A 52 6.03 -4.52 -12.00
N ARG A 53 7.31 -4.20 -12.03
CA ARG A 53 8.31 -4.88 -12.88
C ARG A 53 8.46 -6.38 -12.63
N MET A 54 7.96 -6.92 -11.50
CA MET A 54 7.95 -8.37 -11.23
C MET A 54 7.19 -9.17 -12.30
N PHE A 55 6.23 -8.53 -12.98
CA PHE A 55 5.46 -9.15 -14.03
C PHE A 55 6.22 -9.29 -15.35
N VAL A 56 7.36 -8.60 -15.53
CA VAL A 56 8.17 -8.73 -16.75
C VAL A 56 8.53 -10.19 -16.99
N ASP A 57 8.85 -10.93 -15.93
CA ASP A 57 9.21 -12.35 -15.98
C ASP A 57 8.05 -13.30 -15.59
N ALA A 58 6.81 -12.77 -15.53
CA ALA A 58 5.66 -13.58 -15.18
C ALA A 58 5.34 -14.60 -16.26
N PRO A 59 4.89 -15.82 -15.89
CA PRO A 59 4.40 -16.81 -16.83
C PRO A 59 3.23 -16.27 -17.67
N GLU A 60 3.08 -16.82 -18.89
CA GLU A 60 1.99 -16.43 -19.79
C GLU A 60 0.61 -16.56 -19.15
N ALA A 61 0.39 -17.61 -18.35
CA ALA A 61 -0.88 -17.82 -17.63
C ALA A 61 -1.26 -16.65 -16.73
N ILE A 62 -0.27 -15.98 -16.10
CA ILE A 62 -0.50 -14.80 -15.28
C ILE A 62 -0.91 -13.61 -16.13
N TRP A 63 -0.32 -13.45 -17.30
CA TRP A 63 -0.69 -12.40 -18.24
C TRP A 63 -2.09 -12.60 -18.83
N ILE A 64 -2.49 -13.86 -19.10
CA ILE A 64 -3.86 -14.21 -19.52
C ILE A 64 -4.85 -13.87 -18.40
N SER A 65 -4.53 -14.23 -17.14
CA SER A 65 -5.36 -13.87 -15.98
C SER A 65 -5.48 -12.35 -15.81
N LEU A 66 -4.39 -11.61 -16.00
CA LEU A 66 -4.42 -10.14 -16.03
C LEU A 66 -5.34 -9.60 -17.13
N ALA A 67 -5.28 -10.16 -18.33
CA ALA A 67 -6.15 -9.77 -19.43
C ALA A 67 -7.64 -9.97 -19.10
N HIS A 68 -8.00 -11.14 -18.57
CA HIS A 68 -9.38 -11.43 -18.13
C HIS A 68 -9.83 -10.50 -17.00
N TYR A 69 -8.95 -10.23 -16.05
CA TYR A 69 -9.24 -9.31 -14.96
C TYR A 69 -9.48 -7.88 -15.45
N PHE A 70 -8.69 -7.39 -16.40
CA PHE A 70 -8.86 -6.04 -16.97
C PHE A 70 -10.06 -5.94 -17.93
N ALA A 71 -10.40 -7.01 -18.64
CA ALA A 71 -11.50 -7.01 -19.61
C ALA A 71 -12.88 -7.18 -18.96
N TYR A 72 -12.95 -8.06 -17.95
CA TYR A 72 -14.22 -8.59 -17.43
C TYR A 72 -14.37 -8.41 -15.92
N GLU A 73 -13.39 -7.82 -15.23
CA GLU A 73 -13.32 -7.73 -13.76
C GLU A 73 -13.48 -9.11 -13.08
N ASP A 74 -12.98 -10.16 -13.76
CA ASP A 74 -13.12 -11.54 -13.33
C ASP A 74 -12.38 -11.78 -12.00
N LYS A 75 -13.15 -12.09 -10.95
CA LYS A 75 -12.62 -12.30 -9.59
C LYS A 75 -11.70 -13.51 -9.49
N ALA A 76 -11.96 -14.58 -10.25
CA ALA A 76 -11.12 -15.77 -10.22
C ALA A 76 -9.74 -15.49 -10.80
N SER A 77 -9.70 -14.78 -11.93
CA SER A 77 -8.45 -14.30 -12.53
C SER A 77 -7.72 -13.31 -11.62
N GLY A 78 -8.46 -12.44 -10.92
CA GLY A 78 -7.89 -11.54 -9.91
C GLY A 78 -7.20 -12.32 -8.79
N ALA A 79 -7.82 -13.36 -8.25
CA ALA A 79 -7.24 -14.21 -7.19
C ALA A 79 -5.94 -14.91 -7.64
N ILE A 80 -5.86 -15.39 -8.89
CA ILE A 80 -4.64 -15.99 -9.45
C ILE A 80 -3.50 -14.94 -9.50
N VAL A 81 -3.82 -13.73 -9.91
CA VAL A 81 -2.86 -12.62 -9.96
C VAL A 81 -2.38 -12.23 -8.56
N ASP A 82 -3.28 -12.17 -7.58
CA ASP A 82 -2.93 -11.86 -6.20
C ASP A 82 -2.02 -12.95 -5.60
N GLN A 83 -2.32 -14.23 -5.84
CA GLN A 83 -1.46 -15.33 -5.41
C GLN A 83 -0.05 -15.26 -6.04
N TYR A 84 0.03 -14.90 -7.32
CA TYR A 84 1.33 -14.67 -7.96
C TYR A 84 2.09 -13.51 -7.31
N ILE A 85 1.41 -12.39 -7.03
CA ILE A 85 1.99 -11.26 -6.34
C ILE A 85 2.55 -11.68 -4.98
N GLU A 86 1.76 -12.42 -4.19
CA GLU A 86 2.18 -12.90 -2.87
C GLU A 86 3.41 -13.78 -2.94
N SER A 87 3.44 -14.76 -3.87
CA SER A 87 4.59 -15.63 -4.07
C SER A 87 5.86 -14.85 -4.41
N LYS A 88 5.73 -13.84 -5.29
CA LYS A 88 6.88 -13.02 -5.71
C LYS A 88 7.35 -12.05 -4.63
N ILE A 89 6.45 -11.54 -3.81
CA ILE A 89 6.83 -10.64 -2.71
C ILE A 89 7.62 -11.38 -1.64
N GLN A 90 7.33 -12.65 -1.38
CA GLN A 90 8.12 -13.46 -0.46
C GLN A 90 9.56 -13.67 -0.96
N GLU A 91 9.78 -13.70 -2.28
CA GLU A 91 11.12 -13.75 -2.88
C GLU A 91 11.90 -12.42 -2.74
N PHE A 92 11.20 -11.29 -2.62
CA PHE A 92 11.85 -10.00 -2.38
C PHE A 92 12.15 -9.87 -0.89
N THR A 93 13.37 -10.21 -0.49
CA THR A 93 13.87 -9.90 0.85
C THR A 93 13.59 -8.41 1.14
N PRO A 94 12.90 -8.06 2.22
CA PRO A 94 12.70 -6.66 2.56
C PRO A 94 14.08 -6.03 2.69
N THR A 95 14.42 -5.09 1.81
CA THR A 95 15.61 -4.28 2.02
C THR A 95 15.39 -3.61 3.36
N ALA A 96 16.20 -3.93 4.36
CA ALA A 96 16.07 -3.42 5.72
C ALA A 96 15.84 -1.91 5.64
N THR A 97 14.63 -1.48 5.95
CA THR A 97 14.31 -0.05 5.93
C THR A 97 15.10 0.57 7.05
N LYS A 98 15.98 1.52 6.75
CA LYS A 98 16.75 2.22 7.78
C LYS A 98 15.77 2.96 8.69
N VAL A 99 15.55 2.42 9.87
CA VAL A 99 14.67 2.99 10.89
C VAL A 99 15.33 4.21 11.51
N ARG A 100 14.61 5.31 11.59
CA ARG A 100 15.03 6.58 12.20
C ARG A 100 13.88 7.11 13.05
N PRO A 101 13.68 6.62 14.26
CA PRO A 101 12.56 7.04 15.12
C PRO A 101 12.82 8.38 15.81
N ILE A 102 14.08 8.72 16.06
CA ILE A 102 14.44 9.98 16.76
C ILE A 102 14.38 11.13 15.76
N GLY A 103 13.49 12.09 16.01
CA GLY A 103 13.34 13.32 15.26
C GLY A 103 14.14 14.48 15.90
N LYS A 104 13.84 15.71 15.48
CA LYS A 104 14.40 16.93 16.07
C LYS A 104 13.63 17.36 17.32
N CYS A 105 12.32 17.17 17.29
CA CYS A 105 11.40 17.63 18.34
C CYS A 105 10.70 16.46 19.04
N HIS A 106 10.55 15.32 18.35
CA HIS A 106 9.81 14.16 18.86
C HIS A 106 10.61 12.87 18.71
N ASP A 107 10.58 12.04 19.74
CA ASP A 107 11.07 10.66 19.71
C ASP A 107 9.86 9.73 19.50
N LEU A 108 9.74 9.17 18.27
CA LEU A 108 8.64 8.27 17.93
C LEU A 108 8.70 6.96 18.69
N LEU A 109 9.91 6.47 19.02
CA LEU A 109 10.07 5.20 19.74
C LEU A 109 9.52 5.33 21.16
N GLN A 110 9.89 6.41 21.85
CA GLN A 110 9.38 6.68 23.19
C GLN A 110 7.85 6.80 23.22
N LEU A 111 7.26 7.53 22.24
CA LEU A 111 5.80 7.65 22.12
C LEU A 111 5.15 6.30 21.82
N PHE A 112 5.72 5.54 20.90
CA PHE A 112 5.24 4.20 20.54
C PHE A 112 5.27 3.25 21.75
N ASP A 113 6.37 3.16 22.48
CA ASP A 113 6.52 2.26 23.62
C ASP A 113 5.51 2.61 24.73
N THR A 114 5.30 3.92 24.97
CA THR A 114 4.28 4.39 25.93
C THR A 114 2.88 3.93 25.51
N LEU A 115 2.49 4.17 24.26
CA LEU A 115 1.18 3.77 23.72
C LEU A 115 1.02 2.25 23.70
N ASN A 116 2.07 1.52 23.34
CA ASN A 116 2.06 0.06 23.30
C ASN A 116 1.81 -0.54 24.68
N GLY A 117 2.46 0.00 25.71
CA GLY A 117 2.21 -0.41 27.10
C GLY A 117 0.79 -0.08 27.56
N GLU A 118 0.33 1.15 27.31
CA GLU A 118 -0.93 1.68 27.83
C GLU A 118 -2.16 1.09 27.15
N PHE A 119 -2.17 0.98 25.83
CA PHE A 119 -3.36 0.62 25.06
C PHE A 119 -3.30 -0.77 24.42
N PHE A 120 -2.11 -1.31 24.18
CA PHE A 120 -1.92 -2.57 23.43
C PHE A 120 -1.28 -3.69 24.25
N HIS A 121 -1.03 -3.49 25.55
CA HIS A 121 -0.43 -4.48 26.45
C HIS A 121 0.90 -5.04 25.91
N ASN A 122 1.70 -4.21 25.27
CA ASN A 122 2.97 -4.54 24.61
C ASN A 122 2.86 -5.64 23.51
N ARG A 123 1.69 -5.76 22.87
CA ARG A 123 1.47 -6.76 21.81
C ARG A 123 1.74 -6.25 20.39
N CYS A 124 1.88 -4.94 20.22
CA CYS A 124 2.18 -4.36 18.93
C CYS A 124 3.68 -4.49 18.66
N ASP A 125 4.04 -5.42 17.75
CA ASP A 125 5.44 -5.72 17.41
C ASP A 125 5.75 -5.19 16.01
N VAL A 126 5.89 -3.87 15.88
CA VAL A 126 6.20 -3.18 14.64
C VAL A 126 7.31 -2.16 14.83
N GLN A 127 8.00 -1.86 13.76
CA GLN A 127 8.99 -0.78 13.76
C GLN A 127 8.32 0.57 13.50
N ILE A 128 8.93 1.65 13.99
CA ILE A 128 8.45 3.01 13.72
C ILE A 128 9.58 3.91 13.21
N THR A 129 9.28 4.76 12.24
CA THR A 129 10.28 5.66 11.64
C THR A 129 9.66 6.95 11.13
N TRP A 130 10.44 8.01 11.13
CA TRP A 130 10.15 9.19 10.33
C TRP A 130 10.22 8.89 8.84
N GLY A 131 9.24 9.36 8.10
CA GLY A 131 9.19 9.28 6.63
C GLY A 131 10.18 10.23 5.96
N ARG A 132 10.21 10.20 4.64
CA ARG A 132 10.95 11.19 3.85
C ARG A 132 10.05 12.39 3.55
N PRO A 133 10.57 13.62 3.54
CA PRO A 133 9.81 14.77 3.08
C PRO A 133 9.30 14.52 1.65
N THR A 134 8.01 14.73 1.43
CA THR A 134 7.44 14.61 0.09
C THR A 134 7.61 15.91 -0.67
N SER A 135 8.31 15.89 -1.80
CA SER A 135 8.59 17.07 -2.63
C SER A 135 7.43 17.50 -3.54
N SER A 136 6.28 16.84 -3.45
CA SER A 136 5.18 17.07 -4.38
C SER A 136 4.36 18.31 -4.03
N ARG A 137 4.59 19.40 -4.74
CA ARG A 137 3.83 20.67 -4.68
C ARG A 137 2.35 20.56 -5.11
N ARG A 138 1.85 19.38 -5.50
CA ARG A 138 0.51 19.18 -6.10
C ARG A 138 -0.45 18.35 -5.24
N ARG A 139 -0.10 17.99 -4.01
CA ARG A 139 -1.02 17.22 -3.15
C ARG A 139 -1.91 18.18 -2.37
N GLN A 140 -3.21 18.01 -2.48
CA GLN A 140 -4.22 18.75 -1.70
C GLN A 140 -4.32 18.25 -0.25
N SER A 141 -3.78 17.08 0.06
CA SER A 141 -3.75 16.49 1.40
C SER A 141 -2.43 15.80 1.68
N ILE A 142 -2.00 15.84 2.94
CA ILE A 142 -0.82 15.16 3.45
C ILE A 142 -1.28 13.99 4.30
N GLN A 143 -0.81 12.79 4.01
CA GLN A 143 -0.97 11.64 4.88
C GLN A 143 0.04 11.76 6.02
N LEU A 144 -0.44 11.91 7.25
CA LEU A 144 0.39 12.17 8.43
C LEU A 144 1.07 10.92 8.98
N GLY A 145 0.42 9.75 8.82
CA GLY A 145 0.94 8.45 9.18
C GLY A 145 0.65 7.42 8.10
N SER A 146 1.31 6.28 8.13
CA SER A 146 0.99 5.10 7.33
C SER A 146 1.53 3.84 7.99
N TYR A 147 0.69 2.82 8.13
CA TYR A 147 1.12 1.48 8.47
C TYR A 147 1.40 0.66 7.19
N LEU A 148 2.54 0.02 7.16
CA LEU A 148 3.01 -0.82 6.05
C LEU A 148 3.05 -2.27 6.55
N ALA A 149 1.94 -2.99 6.42
CA ALA A 149 1.76 -4.34 6.97
C ALA A 149 2.88 -5.32 6.54
N ARG A 150 3.31 -5.29 5.28
CA ARG A 150 4.37 -6.15 4.75
C ARG A 150 5.75 -5.86 5.35
N GLU A 151 6.02 -4.61 5.70
CA GLU A 151 7.28 -4.17 6.30
C GLU A 151 7.20 -4.19 7.84
N ARG A 152 6.01 -4.45 8.41
CA ARG A 152 5.69 -4.27 9.84
C ARG A 152 6.24 -2.94 10.34
N LEU A 153 5.92 -1.86 9.62
CA LEU A 153 6.54 -0.55 9.80
C LEU A 153 5.49 0.56 9.81
N ILE A 154 5.47 1.31 10.89
CA ILE A 154 4.76 2.59 10.97
C ILE A 154 5.68 3.70 10.47
N ARG A 155 5.17 4.53 9.59
CA ARG A 155 5.90 5.68 9.06
C ARG A 155 5.13 6.95 9.32
N ILE A 156 5.74 7.88 10.04
CA ILE A 156 5.17 9.19 10.39
C ILE A 156 5.73 10.26 9.48
N HIS A 157 4.88 11.16 8.98
CA HIS A 157 5.30 12.22 8.08
C HIS A 157 6.13 13.28 8.83
N PRO A 158 7.30 13.69 8.30
CA PRO A 158 8.22 14.60 9.01
C PRO A 158 7.69 16.02 9.20
N CYS A 159 6.54 16.40 8.62
CA CYS A 159 5.88 17.65 8.93
C CYS A 159 5.40 17.74 10.39
N LEU A 160 5.27 16.60 11.07
CA LEU A 160 4.92 16.56 12.48
C LEU A 160 6.12 16.76 13.42
N ASP A 161 7.35 16.67 12.92
CA ASP A 161 8.56 16.88 13.72
C ASP A 161 8.90 18.36 13.85
N GLN A 162 8.01 19.12 14.45
CA GLN A 162 8.11 20.57 14.62
C GLN A 162 7.82 20.97 16.07
N PRO A 163 8.45 22.05 16.60
CA PRO A 163 8.29 22.45 17.99
C PRO A 163 6.87 22.94 18.34
N PHE A 164 6.09 23.36 17.36
CA PHE A 164 4.71 23.79 17.55
C PHE A 164 3.69 22.65 17.47
N VAL A 165 4.10 21.44 17.06
CA VAL A 165 3.22 20.26 17.04
C VAL A 165 3.23 19.61 18.43
N PRO A 166 2.08 19.49 19.11
CA PRO A 166 2.05 18.91 20.43
C PRO A 166 2.33 17.41 20.44
N HIS A 167 2.99 16.91 21.50
CA HIS A 167 3.25 15.47 21.67
C HIS A 167 1.99 14.60 21.59
N TYR A 168 0.88 15.04 22.20
CA TYR A 168 -0.38 14.30 22.17
C TYR A 168 -0.92 14.09 20.75
N TYR A 169 -0.69 15.05 19.84
CA TYR A 169 -1.12 14.94 18.46
C TYR A 169 -0.29 13.92 17.67
N VAL A 170 1.04 13.93 17.85
CA VAL A 170 1.92 12.91 17.27
C VAL A 170 1.59 11.52 17.81
N ALA A 171 1.36 11.42 19.13
CA ALA A 171 0.96 10.18 19.77
C ALA A 171 -0.39 9.65 19.23
N TRP A 172 -1.37 10.52 18.99
CA TRP A 172 -2.64 10.12 18.36
C TRP A 172 -2.44 9.56 16.94
N VAL A 173 -1.60 10.19 16.12
CA VAL A 173 -1.29 9.67 14.77
C VAL A 173 -0.60 8.30 14.88
N ILE A 174 0.32 8.10 15.82
CA ILE A 174 0.95 6.80 16.06
C ILE A 174 -0.08 5.76 16.50
N TYR A 175 -0.95 6.11 17.45
CA TYR A 175 -2.04 5.25 17.94
C TYR A 175 -2.95 4.80 16.81
N HIS A 176 -3.34 5.71 15.90
CA HIS A 176 -4.11 5.39 14.71
C HIS A 176 -3.42 4.35 13.82
N GLU A 177 -2.12 4.50 13.57
CA GLU A 177 -1.36 3.55 12.75
C GLU A 177 -1.14 2.20 13.48
N MET A 178 -1.08 2.21 14.82
CA MET A 178 -1.03 0.98 15.61
C MET A 178 -2.34 0.21 15.56
N LEU A 179 -3.48 0.88 15.49
CA LEU A 179 -4.78 0.22 15.27
C LEU A 179 -4.82 -0.52 13.92
N HIS A 180 -4.17 -0.01 12.89
CA HIS A 180 -4.06 -0.74 11.62
C HIS A 180 -3.28 -2.06 11.72
N GLU A 181 -2.30 -2.17 12.62
CA GLU A 181 -1.63 -3.45 12.90
C GLU A 181 -2.59 -4.43 13.58
N VAL A 182 -3.41 -3.95 14.53
CA VAL A 182 -4.34 -4.80 15.30
C VAL A 182 -5.49 -5.31 14.45
N PHE A 183 -6.09 -4.44 13.64
CA PHE A 183 -7.26 -4.81 12.82
C PHE A 183 -6.88 -5.40 11.47
N GLY A 184 -5.69 -5.11 10.97
CA GLY A 184 -5.28 -5.53 9.63
C GLY A 184 -6.11 -4.85 8.52
N GLU A 185 -6.12 -5.48 7.36
CA GLU A 185 -6.92 -5.08 6.21
C GLU A 185 -8.06 -6.07 6.03
N GLU A 186 -9.29 -5.65 6.28
CA GLU A 186 -10.47 -6.49 6.06
C GLU A 186 -11.13 -6.19 4.72
N THR A 187 -11.66 -7.23 4.10
CA THR A 187 -12.50 -7.09 2.89
C THR A 187 -13.93 -7.41 3.24
N VAL A 188 -14.79 -6.39 3.33
CA VAL A 188 -16.21 -6.54 3.59
C VAL A 188 -16.99 -6.39 2.27
N ASN A 189 -17.76 -7.41 1.90
CA ASN A 189 -18.55 -7.42 0.65
C ASN A 189 -17.73 -7.13 -0.62
N GLY A 190 -16.48 -7.62 -0.68
CA GLY A 190 -15.58 -7.42 -1.83
C GLY A 190 -14.98 -6.00 -1.91
N ARG A 191 -15.18 -5.16 -0.89
CA ARG A 191 -14.56 -3.84 -0.76
C ARG A 191 -13.60 -3.81 0.42
N ARG A 192 -12.43 -3.24 0.21
CA ARG A 192 -11.44 -3.04 1.27
C ARG A 192 -12.00 -2.07 2.32
N CYS A 193 -12.18 -2.55 3.53
CA CYS A 193 -12.57 -1.75 4.69
C CYS A 193 -11.32 -1.45 5.52
N VAL A 194 -10.86 -0.21 5.48
CA VAL A 194 -9.60 0.20 6.16
C VAL A 194 -9.87 0.60 7.61
N HIS A 195 -11.09 1.06 7.92
CA HIS A 195 -11.53 1.48 9.23
C HIS A 195 -12.89 0.87 9.55
N PRO A 196 -12.95 -0.39 10.01
CA PRO A 196 -14.20 -1.02 10.44
C PRO A 196 -14.80 -0.30 11.66
N PRO A 197 -16.07 -0.56 12.02
CA PRO A 197 -16.73 0.11 13.15
C PRO A 197 -15.94 -0.01 14.46
N GLU A 198 -15.37 -1.17 14.73
CA GLU A 198 -14.57 -1.45 15.93
C GLU A 198 -13.31 -0.60 16.00
N PHE A 199 -12.65 -0.41 14.85
CA PHE A 199 -11.51 0.51 14.72
C PHE A 199 -11.89 1.92 15.16
N ARG A 200 -13.04 2.42 14.69
CA ARG A 200 -13.51 3.78 15.00
C ARG A 200 -13.84 3.94 16.48
N ILE A 201 -14.46 2.92 17.08
CA ILE A 201 -14.76 2.92 18.52
C ILE A 201 -13.46 3.07 19.33
N LEU A 202 -12.43 2.31 19.01
CA LEU A 202 -11.14 2.40 19.70
C LEU A 202 -10.42 3.72 19.40
N GLU A 203 -10.44 4.18 18.16
CA GLU A 203 -9.88 5.49 17.80
C GLU A 203 -10.55 6.63 18.58
N GLU A 204 -11.87 6.61 18.70
CA GLU A 204 -12.66 7.60 19.44
C GLU A 204 -12.48 7.51 20.97
N SER A 205 -12.06 6.34 21.47
CA SER A 205 -11.77 6.16 22.90
C SER A 205 -10.41 6.72 23.33
N TYR A 206 -9.59 7.19 22.36
CA TYR A 206 -8.31 7.83 22.70
C TYR A 206 -8.53 9.10 23.52
N PRO A 207 -7.83 9.28 24.66
CA PRO A 207 -8.12 10.37 25.63
C PRO A 207 -8.12 11.78 25.01
N ASP A 208 -7.19 12.06 24.08
CA ASP A 208 -7.08 13.37 23.43
C ASP A 208 -7.79 13.43 22.06
N PHE A 209 -8.63 12.45 21.70
CA PHE A 209 -9.28 12.37 20.40
C PHE A 209 -10.02 13.66 20.01
N ALA A 210 -10.81 14.23 20.92
CA ALA A 210 -11.54 15.46 20.66
C ALA A 210 -10.64 16.69 20.40
N ARG A 211 -9.41 16.66 20.92
CA ARG A 211 -8.40 17.74 20.69
C ARG A 211 -7.62 17.55 19.39
N CYS A 212 -7.62 16.33 18.85
CA CYS A 212 -6.87 15.97 17.64
C CYS A 212 -7.68 16.15 16.35
N LYS A 213 -9.00 16.26 16.46
CA LYS A 213 -9.94 16.57 15.36
C LYS A 213 -10.24 18.05 15.29
#